data_4dbf3b2c1e2d1d0c986bd500f53ce80c
#
_entry.id   4dbf3b2c1e2d1d0c986bd500f53ce80c
#
_cell.length_a   1.000
_cell.length_b   1.000
_cell.length_c   1.000
_cell.angle_alpha   90.00
_cell.angle_beta   90.00
_cell.angle_gamma   90.00
#
_symmetry.space_group_name_H-M   'P 1'
#
loop_
_entity.id
_entity.type
_entity.pdbx_description
1 polymer ?
#
loop_
_entity_poly.entity_id
_entity_poly.type
_entity_poly.pdbx_seq_one_letter_code
_entity_poly.pdbx_strand_id
1 'polypeptide(L)'
;MQKITAIVCIGPKGLIGNSENKMPWYSRQDFFHFVYQTKYKPCIFGANTFFNMPKYPLAHRLNIVVSSRYNNITIGKYIGVPTFESAIGMLSKYKQVMICGGAQLYRYCFDNNYIDNFLITRISSPDLIDMANDKSNVFFPQYILDDIEQKWHKSEFDYANNLRFPIDSDNGLSIRFMNYQKIR
;
A
#
# COMPACT_ATOMS: atom_id res chain seq x y z
N MET A 1 -21.75 -2.87 3.49
CA MET A 1 -20.92 -2.81 2.27
C MET A 1 -19.46 -3.05 2.66
N GLN A 2 -18.71 -3.84 1.91
CA GLN A 2 -17.28 -4.07 2.12
C GLN A 2 -16.50 -2.80 1.74
N LYS A 3 -15.56 -2.36 2.59
CA LYS A 3 -14.68 -1.21 2.33
C LYS A 3 -13.33 -1.69 1.84
N ILE A 4 -12.91 -1.22 0.67
CA ILE A 4 -11.61 -1.55 0.07
C ILE A 4 -10.68 -0.35 0.22
N THR A 5 -9.56 -0.55 0.91
CA THR A 5 -8.58 0.49 1.21
C THR A 5 -7.23 0.14 0.60
N ALA A 6 -6.69 1.01 -0.23
CA ALA A 6 -5.31 0.91 -0.67
C ALA A 6 -4.38 1.60 0.33
N ILE A 7 -3.28 0.95 0.68
CA ILE A 7 -2.23 1.50 1.55
C ILE A 7 -0.89 1.51 0.82
N VAL A 8 -0.22 2.65 0.81
CA VAL A 8 1.05 2.84 0.09
C VAL A 8 1.92 3.89 0.78
N CYS A 9 3.23 3.65 0.80
CA CYS A 9 4.22 4.68 1.14
C CYS A 9 4.83 5.20 -0.16
N ILE A 10 4.83 6.51 -0.37
CA ILE A 10 5.34 7.16 -1.57
C ILE A 10 6.39 8.22 -1.25
N GLY A 11 7.49 8.16 -1.97
CA GLY A 11 8.54 9.17 -1.99
C GLY A 11 8.25 10.31 -2.97
N PRO A 12 9.25 11.19 -3.22
CA PRO A 12 9.15 12.26 -4.20
C PRO A 12 8.72 11.74 -5.59
N LYS A 13 7.94 12.53 -6.31
CA LYS A 13 7.39 12.18 -7.64
C LYS A 13 6.61 10.86 -7.69
N GLY A 14 6.14 10.36 -6.54
CA GLY A 14 5.43 9.09 -6.48
C GLY A 14 6.33 7.85 -6.44
N LEU A 15 7.62 7.97 -6.14
CA LEU A 15 8.55 6.85 -5.99
C LEU A 15 8.01 5.82 -4.99
N ILE A 16 7.95 4.54 -5.35
CA ILE A 16 7.50 3.44 -4.48
C ILE A 16 8.47 2.25 -4.44
N GLY A 17 9.47 2.22 -5.29
CA GLY A 17 10.46 1.16 -5.33
C GLY A 17 11.63 1.53 -6.22
N ASN A 18 12.77 0.87 -6.01
CA ASN A 18 13.93 0.97 -6.89
C ASN A 18 13.80 -0.01 -8.08
N SER A 19 14.79 0.00 -8.99
CA SER A 19 14.87 -0.88 -10.16
C SER A 19 14.85 -2.39 -9.80
N GLU A 20 15.18 -2.75 -8.56
CA GLU A 20 15.09 -4.12 -8.04
C GLU A 20 13.73 -4.45 -7.41
N ASN A 21 12.73 -3.55 -7.52
CA ASN A 21 11.43 -3.66 -6.86
C ASN A 21 11.50 -3.70 -5.31
N LYS A 22 12.51 -3.09 -4.72
CA LYS A 22 12.66 -2.92 -3.27
C LYS A 22 12.34 -1.49 -2.89
N MET A 23 11.75 -1.30 -1.72
CA MET A 23 11.52 0.04 -1.16
C MET A 23 12.88 0.66 -0.80
N PRO A 24 13.23 1.85 -1.34
CA PRO A 24 14.58 2.41 -1.20
C PRO A 24 14.80 3.14 0.13
N TRP A 25 13.87 3.06 1.05
CA TRP A 25 13.95 3.60 2.40
C TRP A 25 13.48 2.61 3.43
N TYR A 26 13.87 2.86 4.66
CA TYR A 26 13.28 2.23 5.83
C TYR A 26 12.79 3.33 6.78
N SER A 27 11.51 3.32 7.09
CA SER A 27 10.88 4.15 8.10
C SER A 27 10.22 3.29 9.15
N ARG A 28 10.62 3.47 10.38
CA ARG A 28 10.01 2.79 11.53
C ARG A 28 8.56 3.24 11.73
N GLN A 29 8.30 4.54 11.54
CA GLN A 29 6.97 5.12 11.67
C GLN A 29 6.02 4.59 10.60
N ASP A 30 6.44 4.55 9.31
CA ASP A 30 5.64 3.96 8.24
C ASP A 30 5.39 2.48 8.46
N PHE A 31 6.39 1.73 8.91
CA PHE A 31 6.22 0.32 9.25
C PHE A 31 5.15 0.11 10.33
N PHE A 32 5.17 0.91 11.40
CA PHE A 32 4.14 0.83 12.45
C PHE A 32 2.77 1.25 11.93
N HIS A 33 2.69 2.30 11.11
CA HIS A 33 1.45 2.68 10.45
C HIS A 33 0.88 1.54 9.62
N PHE A 34 1.70 0.93 8.77
CA PHE A 34 1.31 -0.21 7.95
C PHE A 34 0.80 -1.38 8.81
N VAL A 35 1.53 -1.74 9.89
CA VAL A 35 1.12 -2.81 10.81
C VAL A 35 -0.22 -2.48 11.47
N TYR A 36 -0.40 -1.26 11.98
CA TYR A 36 -1.62 -0.82 12.63
C TYR A 36 -2.83 -0.87 11.70
N GLN A 37 -2.67 -0.39 10.48
CA GLN A 37 -3.76 -0.34 9.50
C GLN A 37 -4.13 -1.71 8.93
N THR A 38 -3.19 -2.65 8.84
CA THR A 38 -3.40 -3.93 8.15
C THR A 38 -3.62 -5.14 9.08
N LYS A 39 -3.22 -5.07 10.35
CA LYS A 39 -3.32 -6.18 11.30
C LYS A 39 -4.77 -6.68 11.44
N TYR A 40 -4.94 -8.00 11.44
CA TYR A 40 -6.23 -8.70 11.48
C TYR A 40 -7.16 -8.44 10.30
N LYS A 41 -6.66 -7.91 9.19
CA LYS A 41 -7.42 -7.70 7.96
C LYS A 41 -6.89 -8.57 6.83
N PRO A 42 -7.69 -8.90 5.83
CA PRO A 42 -7.20 -9.44 4.56
C PRO A 42 -6.33 -8.41 3.86
N CYS A 43 -5.17 -8.86 3.36
CA CYS A 43 -4.22 -8.06 2.62
C CYS A 43 -3.98 -8.70 1.25
N ILE A 44 -4.24 -7.95 0.19
CA ILE A 44 -4.06 -8.37 -1.21
C ILE A 44 -2.80 -7.72 -1.76
N PHE A 45 -1.96 -8.51 -2.38
CA PHE A 45 -0.67 -8.12 -2.96
C PHE A 45 -0.56 -8.63 -4.40
N GLY A 46 0.12 -7.88 -5.25
CA GLY A 46 0.72 -8.46 -6.44
C GLY A 46 1.95 -9.31 -6.07
N ALA A 47 2.24 -10.34 -6.85
CA ALA A 47 3.31 -11.30 -6.55
C ALA A 47 4.68 -10.64 -6.33
N ASN A 48 5.08 -9.71 -7.20
CA ASN A 48 6.37 -9.03 -7.07
C ASN A 48 6.49 -8.29 -5.73
N THR A 49 5.45 -7.57 -5.31
CA THR A 49 5.45 -6.88 -4.02
C THR A 49 5.52 -7.86 -2.87
N PHE A 50 4.74 -8.94 -2.91
CA PHE A 50 4.68 -9.92 -1.82
C PHE A 50 6.02 -10.60 -1.57
N PHE A 51 6.68 -11.08 -2.63
CA PHE A 51 7.93 -11.84 -2.51
C PHE A 51 9.16 -10.96 -2.31
N ASN A 52 9.06 -9.64 -2.54
CA ASN A 52 10.14 -8.69 -2.24
C ASN A 52 10.03 -8.05 -0.84
N MET A 53 8.98 -8.36 -0.07
CA MET A 53 8.91 -7.91 1.32
C MET A 53 10.00 -8.59 2.17
N PRO A 54 10.60 -7.86 3.14
CA PRO A 54 11.63 -8.43 4.04
C PRO A 54 11.13 -9.64 4.84
N LYS A 55 9.84 -9.68 5.14
CA LYS A 55 9.15 -10.80 5.80
C LYS A 55 7.80 -11.04 5.14
N TYR A 56 7.63 -12.24 4.62
CA TYR A 56 6.34 -12.74 4.13
C TYR A 56 6.16 -14.21 4.53
N PRO A 57 4.91 -14.69 4.68
CA PRO A 57 3.67 -13.93 4.73
C PRO A 57 3.56 -13.08 6.01
N LEU A 58 2.75 -12.03 5.95
CA LEU A 58 2.54 -11.16 7.11
C LEU A 58 1.77 -11.89 8.21
N ALA A 59 2.31 -11.88 9.42
CA ALA A 59 1.68 -12.50 10.58
C ALA A 59 0.36 -11.80 10.95
N HIS A 60 -0.61 -12.58 11.46
CA HIS A 60 -1.94 -12.11 11.87
C HIS A 60 -2.74 -11.40 10.77
N ARG A 61 -2.55 -11.83 9.52
CA ARG A 61 -3.30 -11.33 8.34
C ARG A 61 -3.66 -12.49 7.42
N LEU A 62 -4.76 -12.36 6.72
CA LEU A 62 -5.04 -13.23 5.59
C LEU A 62 -4.30 -12.67 4.37
N ASN A 63 -3.22 -13.32 3.97
CA ASN A 63 -2.40 -12.90 2.86
C ASN A 63 -2.93 -13.49 1.56
N ILE A 64 -3.26 -12.65 0.58
CA ILE A 64 -3.69 -13.05 -0.75
C ILE A 64 -2.75 -12.47 -1.79
N VAL A 65 -2.28 -13.32 -2.68
CA VAL A 65 -1.32 -12.94 -3.73
C VAL A 65 -1.98 -13.11 -5.09
N VAL A 66 -2.10 -12.01 -5.81
CA VAL A 66 -2.66 -11.99 -7.16
C VAL A 66 -1.55 -12.19 -8.19
N SER A 67 -1.69 -13.25 -8.98
CA SER A 67 -0.82 -13.52 -10.12
C SER A 67 -1.49 -14.52 -11.06
N SER A 68 -1.41 -14.29 -12.37
CA SER A 68 -1.91 -15.23 -13.40
C SER A 68 -1.28 -16.63 -13.34
N ARG A 69 -0.21 -16.81 -12.57
CA ARG A 69 0.44 -18.11 -12.35
C ARG A 69 -0.30 -18.99 -11.33
N TYR A 70 -1.26 -18.44 -10.57
CA TYR A 70 -2.01 -19.17 -9.56
C TYR A 70 -3.39 -19.58 -10.06
N ASN A 71 -3.92 -20.62 -9.45
CA ASN A 71 -5.28 -21.11 -9.68
C ASN A 71 -5.98 -21.39 -8.35
N ASN A 72 -6.26 -20.35 -7.57
CA ASN A 72 -6.94 -20.43 -6.27
C ASN A 72 -6.32 -21.46 -5.31
N ILE A 73 -5.01 -21.40 -5.13
CA ILE A 73 -4.25 -22.38 -4.35
C ILE A 73 -3.80 -21.81 -3.01
N THR A 74 -3.95 -22.60 -1.94
CA THR A 74 -3.35 -22.26 -0.64
C THR A 74 -1.92 -22.79 -0.58
N ILE A 75 -0.97 -21.90 -0.32
CA ILE A 75 0.46 -22.21 -0.23
C ILE A 75 0.95 -21.79 1.16
N GLY A 76 1.04 -22.76 2.08
CA GLY A 76 1.44 -22.47 3.46
C GLY A 76 0.50 -21.44 4.14
N LYS A 77 0.98 -20.22 4.33
CA LYS A 77 0.26 -19.14 5.03
C LYS A 77 -0.25 -18.03 4.11
N TYR A 78 -0.33 -18.25 2.80
CA TYR A 78 -0.95 -17.32 1.86
C TYR A 78 -1.79 -18.07 0.82
N ILE A 79 -2.70 -17.35 0.16
CA ILE A 79 -3.55 -17.86 -0.90
C ILE A 79 -3.15 -17.18 -2.20
N GLY A 80 -2.77 -17.96 -3.20
CA GLY A 80 -2.50 -17.48 -4.56
C GLY A 80 -3.77 -17.54 -5.41
N VAL A 81 -4.13 -16.43 -6.04
CA VAL A 81 -5.31 -16.32 -6.90
C VAL A 81 -4.95 -15.73 -8.26
N PRO A 82 -5.68 -16.08 -9.34
CA PRO A 82 -5.33 -15.61 -10.69
C PRO A 82 -5.66 -14.13 -10.92
N THR A 83 -6.74 -13.62 -10.32
CA THR A 83 -7.25 -12.27 -10.54
C THR A 83 -7.65 -11.57 -9.25
N PHE A 84 -7.81 -10.25 -9.31
CA PHE A 84 -8.32 -9.46 -8.19
C PHE A 84 -9.77 -9.83 -7.84
N GLU A 85 -10.62 -10.13 -8.84
CA GLU A 85 -12.00 -10.54 -8.65
C GLU A 85 -12.09 -11.86 -7.88
N SER A 86 -11.19 -12.80 -8.18
CA SER A 86 -11.08 -14.04 -7.40
C SER A 86 -10.74 -13.75 -5.93
N ALA A 87 -9.83 -12.80 -5.68
CA ALA A 87 -9.50 -12.37 -4.33
C ALA A 87 -10.71 -11.77 -3.61
N ILE A 88 -11.40 -10.81 -4.22
CA ILE A 88 -12.54 -10.11 -3.61
C ILE A 88 -13.72 -11.06 -3.39
N GLY A 89 -14.00 -11.97 -4.32
CA GLY A 89 -15.04 -12.98 -4.16
C GLY A 89 -14.84 -13.85 -2.92
N MET A 90 -13.61 -14.27 -2.64
CA MET A 90 -13.26 -15.02 -1.43
C MET A 90 -13.40 -14.20 -0.13
N LEU A 91 -13.31 -12.88 -0.24
CA LEU A 91 -13.30 -11.95 0.90
C LEU A 91 -14.66 -11.30 1.19
N SER A 92 -15.75 -11.74 0.58
CA SER A 92 -17.09 -11.15 0.71
C SER A 92 -17.59 -11.03 2.16
N LYS A 93 -17.11 -11.89 3.08
CA LYS A 93 -17.44 -11.87 4.51
C LYS A 93 -16.71 -10.77 5.31
N TYR A 94 -15.66 -10.19 4.75
CA TYR A 94 -14.84 -9.21 5.46
C TYR A 94 -15.38 -7.80 5.22
N LYS A 95 -15.53 -7.02 6.28
CA LYS A 95 -15.99 -5.63 6.21
C LYS A 95 -14.92 -4.69 5.62
N GLN A 96 -13.66 -5.04 5.77
CA GLN A 96 -12.52 -4.25 5.31
C GLN A 96 -11.50 -5.17 4.62
N VAL A 97 -10.97 -4.71 3.49
CA VAL A 97 -9.91 -5.37 2.72
C VAL A 97 -8.84 -4.36 2.40
N MET A 98 -7.57 -4.77 2.52
CA MET A 98 -6.42 -3.90 2.25
C MET A 98 -5.75 -4.30 0.94
N ILE A 99 -5.51 -3.34 0.05
CA ILE A 99 -4.67 -3.49 -1.14
C ILE A 99 -3.29 -2.93 -0.78
N CYS A 100 -2.27 -3.77 -0.82
CA CYS A 100 -0.93 -3.45 -0.31
C CYS A 100 0.15 -3.39 -1.41
N GLY A 101 -0.25 -3.32 -2.66
CA GLY A 101 0.68 -3.12 -3.76
C GLY A 101 0.80 -4.28 -4.74
N GLY A 102 1.57 -4.13 -5.82
CA GLY A 102 2.31 -2.93 -6.26
C GLY A 102 1.58 -2.06 -7.26
N ALA A 103 2.36 -1.27 -8.03
CA ALA A 103 1.84 -0.26 -8.95
C ALA A 103 0.75 -0.78 -9.89
N GLN A 104 0.94 -1.96 -10.48
CA GLN A 104 -0.03 -2.56 -11.38
C GLN A 104 -1.35 -2.89 -10.69
N LEU A 105 -1.29 -3.41 -9.45
CA LEU A 105 -2.49 -3.73 -8.68
C LEU A 105 -3.24 -2.47 -8.26
N TYR A 106 -2.54 -1.41 -7.82
CA TYR A 106 -3.17 -0.13 -7.52
C TYR A 106 -3.87 0.46 -8.74
N ARG A 107 -3.19 0.47 -9.90
CA ARG A 107 -3.76 0.94 -11.17
C ARG A 107 -5.03 0.16 -11.50
N TYR A 108 -4.94 -1.15 -11.54
CA TYR A 108 -6.07 -2.02 -11.88
C TYR A 108 -7.28 -1.76 -10.98
N CYS A 109 -7.06 -1.71 -9.67
CA CYS A 109 -8.14 -1.52 -8.70
C CYS A 109 -8.73 -0.10 -8.76
N PHE A 110 -7.92 0.92 -9.06
CA PHE A 110 -8.39 2.29 -9.24
C PHE A 110 -9.23 2.44 -10.52
N ASP A 111 -8.70 1.99 -11.64
CA ASP A 111 -9.35 2.10 -12.96
C ASP A 111 -10.69 1.35 -13.03
N ASN A 112 -10.81 0.25 -12.28
CA ASN A 112 -12.05 -0.52 -12.16
C ASN A 112 -12.93 -0.09 -10.97
N ASN A 113 -12.64 1.06 -10.35
CA ASN A 113 -13.47 1.67 -9.32
C ASN A 113 -13.67 0.84 -8.05
N TYR A 114 -12.70 -0.01 -7.71
CA TYR A 114 -12.78 -0.85 -6.51
C TYR A 114 -12.41 -0.10 -5.22
N ILE A 115 -11.58 0.95 -5.29
CA ILE A 115 -10.99 1.58 -4.11
C ILE A 115 -11.93 2.63 -3.52
N ASP A 116 -12.26 2.49 -2.24
CA ASP A 116 -13.05 3.47 -1.47
C ASP A 116 -12.16 4.45 -0.70
N ASN A 117 -10.92 4.06 -0.40
CA ASN A 117 -10.03 4.83 0.47
C ASN A 117 -8.56 4.59 0.12
N PHE A 118 -7.75 5.65 0.18
CA PHE A 118 -6.28 5.55 0.15
C PHE A 118 -5.69 6.02 1.47
N LEU A 119 -4.82 5.19 2.04
CA LEU A 119 -3.90 5.57 3.10
C LEU A 119 -2.52 5.74 2.49
N ILE A 120 -2.05 6.97 2.41
CA ILE A 120 -0.78 7.31 1.78
C ILE A 120 0.17 7.88 2.82
N THR A 121 1.27 7.17 3.06
CA THR A 121 2.42 7.77 3.74
C THR A 121 3.23 8.53 2.70
N ARG A 122 3.39 9.84 2.88
CA ARG A 122 4.32 10.65 2.08
C ARG A 122 5.64 10.76 2.83
N ILE A 123 6.72 10.38 2.16
CA ILE A 123 8.07 10.37 2.74
C ILE A 123 9.02 11.16 1.82
N SER A 124 9.95 11.91 2.42
CA SER A 124 10.91 12.70 1.65
C SER A 124 12.24 12.84 2.39
N SER A 125 13.34 12.83 1.63
CA SER A 125 14.68 13.25 2.02
C SER A 125 15.43 13.75 0.77
N PRO A 126 16.57 14.43 0.91
CA PRO A 126 17.41 14.81 -0.22
C PRO A 126 17.76 13.63 -1.14
N ASP A 127 18.22 12.52 -0.57
CA ASP A 127 18.59 11.31 -1.33
C ASP A 127 17.42 10.74 -2.13
N LEU A 128 16.21 10.75 -1.57
CA LEU A 128 15.02 10.27 -2.26
C LEU A 128 14.58 11.20 -3.40
N ILE A 129 14.86 12.50 -3.30
CA ILE A 129 14.60 13.46 -4.38
C ILE A 129 15.51 13.13 -5.56
N ASP A 130 16.79 12.83 -5.32
CA ASP A 130 17.74 12.45 -6.36
C ASP A 130 17.36 11.11 -7.01
N MET A 131 17.03 10.10 -6.20
CA MET A 131 16.55 8.80 -6.70
C MET A 131 15.29 8.92 -7.57
N ALA A 132 14.40 9.86 -7.26
CA ALA A 132 13.18 10.09 -8.04
C ALA A 132 13.43 10.68 -9.44
N ASN A 133 14.66 10.99 -9.81
CA ASN A 133 15.04 11.39 -11.15
C ASN A 133 15.40 10.20 -12.06
N ASP A 134 15.68 9.03 -11.47
CA ASP A 134 15.99 7.83 -12.21
C ASP A 134 14.69 7.11 -12.64
N LYS A 135 14.46 7.10 -13.95
CA LYS A 135 13.26 6.49 -14.58
C LYS A 135 13.24 4.96 -14.52
N SER A 136 14.34 4.30 -14.16
CA SER A 136 14.38 2.85 -13.95
C SER A 136 13.67 2.42 -12.65
N ASN A 137 13.42 3.35 -11.76
CA ASN A 137 12.71 3.13 -10.51
C ASN A 137 11.20 2.93 -10.74
N VAL A 138 10.52 2.40 -9.72
CA VAL A 138 9.09 2.12 -9.76
C VAL A 138 8.31 3.27 -9.13
N PHE A 139 7.30 3.74 -9.85
CA PHE A 139 6.48 4.87 -9.41
C PHE A 139 5.01 4.50 -9.27
N PHE A 140 4.38 5.10 -8.29
CA PHE A 140 2.92 5.11 -8.18
C PHE A 140 2.32 5.93 -9.33
N PRO A 141 1.21 5.50 -9.95
CA PRO A 141 0.64 6.20 -11.10
C PRO A 141 0.26 7.64 -10.77
N GLN A 142 0.87 8.61 -11.44
CA GLN A 142 0.68 10.03 -11.16
C GLN A 142 -0.79 10.47 -11.33
N TYR A 143 -1.47 9.98 -12.36
CA TYR A 143 -2.89 10.33 -12.61
C TYR A 143 -3.82 9.94 -11.46
N ILE A 144 -3.50 8.87 -10.71
CA ILE A 144 -4.24 8.50 -9.50
C ILE A 144 -4.03 9.55 -8.41
N LEU A 145 -2.76 9.99 -8.21
CA LEU A 145 -2.48 11.05 -7.22
C LEU A 145 -3.21 12.33 -7.56
N ASP A 146 -3.21 12.71 -8.84
CA ASP A 146 -3.88 13.93 -9.31
C ASP A 146 -5.40 13.85 -9.08
N ASP A 147 -6.01 12.69 -9.39
CA ASP A 147 -7.45 12.48 -9.20
C ASP A 147 -7.86 12.53 -7.73
N ILE A 148 -7.15 11.80 -6.86
CA ILE A 148 -7.49 11.76 -5.42
C ILE A 148 -7.25 13.10 -4.72
N GLU A 149 -6.21 13.86 -5.13
CA GLU A 149 -5.95 15.20 -4.59
C GLU A 149 -7.05 16.21 -4.98
N GLN A 150 -7.64 16.06 -6.15
CA GLN A 150 -8.66 16.99 -6.66
C GLN A 150 -10.08 16.63 -6.24
N LYS A 151 -10.41 15.32 -6.14
CA LYS A 151 -11.80 14.85 -6.08
C LYS A 151 -12.15 14.11 -4.78
N TRP A 152 -11.19 13.74 -3.97
CA TRP A 152 -11.46 12.96 -2.76
C TRP A 152 -11.35 13.80 -1.50
N HIS A 153 -12.12 13.43 -0.47
CA HIS A 153 -11.99 14.07 0.84
C HIS A 153 -10.64 13.71 1.45
N LYS A 154 -9.85 14.73 1.79
CA LYS A 154 -8.49 14.61 2.31
C LYS A 154 -8.45 14.93 3.80
N SER A 155 -7.78 14.10 4.57
CA SER A 155 -7.46 14.34 5.97
C SER A 155 -6.04 13.85 6.28
N GLU A 156 -5.41 14.46 7.28
CA GLU A 156 -4.12 14.02 7.79
C GLU A 156 -4.35 13.19 9.06
N PHE A 157 -3.61 12.09 9.21
CA PHE A 157 -3.69 11.27 10.40
C PHE A 157 -2.63 11.74 11.42
N ASP A 158 -3.10 12.29 12.53
CA ASP A 158 -2.24 12.76 13.62
C ASP A 158 -1.91 11.61 14.58
N TYR A 159 -0.72 11.05 14.43
CA TYR A 159 -0.21 10.00 15.32
C TYR A 159 0.23 10.54 16.69
N ALA A 160 0.59 11.81 16.82
CA ALA A 160 1.06 12.39 18.07
C ALA A 160 -0.05 12.35 19.14
N ASN A 161 -1.31 12.49 18.74
CA ASN A 161 -2.46 12.45 19.63
C ASN A 161 -3.09 11.05 19.75
N ASN A 162 -2.87 10.14 18.82
CA ASN A 162 -3.60 8.87 18.74
C ASN A 162 -2.78 7.63 19.11
N LEU A 163 -1.45 7.70 19.05
CA LEU A 163 -0.57 6.57 19.36
C LEU A 163 0.66 7.08 20.11
N ARG A 164 0.96 6.49 21.28
CA ARG A 164 2.18 6.74 22.04
C ARG A 164 3.40 6.12 21.34
N PHE A 165 3.74 6.58 20.14
CA PHE A 165 5.00 6.21 19.51
C PHE A 165 6.06 7.26 19.81
N PRO A 166 7.29 6.86 20.18
CA PRO A 166 8.39 7.80 20.23
C PRO A 166 8.59 8.34 18.80
N ILE A 167 8.41 9.65 18.67
CA ILE A 167 8.78 10.41 17.46
C ILE A 167 10.31 10.58 17.48
N ASP A 168 11.04 9.47 17.47
CA ASP A 168 12.46 9.51 17.20
C ASP A 168 12.64 9.75 15.70
N SER A 169 13.49 10.69 15.38
CA SER A 169 13.83 11.07 14.01
C SER A 169 14.07 9.82 13.15
N ASP A 170 13.21 9.57 12.20
CA ASP A 170 13.30 8.46 11.24
C ASP A 170 14.43 8.76 10.23
N ASN A 171 15.68 8.80 10.70
CA ASN A 171 16.89 8.98 9.88
C ASN A 171 16.85 10.21 8.94
N GLY A 172 16.31 11.34 9.39
CA GLY A 172 16.20 12.55 8.56
C GLY A 172 15.06 12.53 7.53
N LEU A 173 14.17 11.54 7.60
CA LEU A 173 13.01 11.47 6.74
C LEU A 173 11.90 12.43 7.22
N SER A 174 11.34 13.20 6.32
CA SER A 174 10.07 13.92 6.54
C SER A 174 8.92 12.97 6.21
N ILE A 175 7.96 12.81 7.12
CA ILE A 175 6.89 11.84 6.99
C ILE A 175 5.53 12.51 7.26
N ARG A 176 4.53 12.21 6.40
CA ARG A 176 3.12 12.60 6.59
C ARG A 176 2.22 11.43 6.28
N PHE A 177 1.19 11.24 7.10
CA PHE A 177 0.19 10.20 6.90
C PHE A 177 -1.11 10.82 6.42
N MET A 178 -1.48 10.52 5.18
CA MET A 178 -2.63 11.10 4.50
C MET A 178 -3.72 10.04 4.31
N ASN A 179 -4.96 10.45 4.49
CA ASN A 179 -6.14 9.64 4.23
C ASN A 179 -7.00 10.34 3.17
N TYR A 180 -7.26 9.66 2.06
CA TYR A 180 -8.13 10.13 0.99
C TYR A 180 -9.34 9.22 0.92
N GLN A 181 -10.52 9.77 1.13
CA GLN A 181 -11.78 9.03 1.12
C GLN A 181 -12.63 9.48 -0.06
N LYS A 182 -13.10 8.50 -0.84
CA LYS A 182 -13.97 8.77 -1.97
C LYS A 182 -15.26 9.45 -1.51
N ILE A 183 -15.61 10.56 -2.14
CA ILE A 183 -16.89 11.24 -1.93
C ILE A 183 -17.96 10.43 -2.67
N ARG A 184 -19.00 10.01 -1.95
CA ARG A 184 -20.14 9.25 -2.52
C ARG A 184 -21.25 10.19 -2.95
#